data_b4ce5052f3a8cb6e1017bc8b5cf53190
#
_entry.id   b4ce5052f3a8cb6e1017bc8b5cf53190
#
_cell.length_a   1.000
_cell.length_b   1.000
_cell.length_c   1.000
_cell.angle_alpha   90.00
_cell.angle_beta   90.00
_cell.angle_gamma   90.00
#
_symmetry.space_group_name_H-M   'P 1'
#
loop_
_entity.id
_entity.type
_entity.pdbx_description
1 polymer ?
#
loop_
_entity_poly.entity_id
_entity_poly.type
_entity_poly.pdbx_seq_one_letter_code
_entity_poly.pdbx_strand_id
1 'polypeptide(L)'
;MLEELRADLILVVEDVRETSHGIERLLKADGYCVALARDELGAIESAKLRRPDLILVNWTALSGEVLATVRRMRERAAIVDQIPVIFWTEDIDEGAEVALQENVYLTRPDSFNQLRGLLARVLDERVRVATSPPQNQL
;
A
#
# COMPACT_ATOMS: atom_id res chain seq x y z
N MET A 1 -5.61 19.44 16.02
CA MET A 1 -5.23 18.65 17.22
C MET A 1 -5.56 17.19 17.05
N LEU A 2 -6.84 16.89 17.00
CA LEU A 2 -7.25 15.48 16.88
C LEU A 2 -6.79 14.88 15.56
N GLU A 3 -6.75 15.67 14.51
CA GLU A 3 -6.30 15.18 13.21
C GLU A 3 -4.87 14.70 13.26
N GLU A 4 -4.07 15.30 14.11
CA GLU A 4 -2.67 14.90 14.23
C GLU A 4 -2.51 13.54 14.86
N LEU A 5 -3.54 13.08 15.55
CA LEU A 5 -3.53 11.76 16.17
C LEU A 5 -4.13 10.69 15.28
N ARG A 6 -4.66 11.08 14.12
CA ARG A 6 -5.20 10.11 13.19
C ARG A 6 -4.07 9.40 12.49
N ALA A 7 -4.08 8.11 12.57
CA ALA A 7 -3.09 7.29 11.92
C ALA A 7 -3.58 6.89 10.54
N ASP A 8 -2.66 6.81 9.59
CA ASP A 8 -2.98 6.23 8.30
C ASP A 8 -3.29 4.75 8.48
N LEU A 9 -4.27 4.27 7.73
CA LEU A 9 -4.63 2.86 7.74
C LEU A 9 -3.94 2.15 6.58
N ILE A 10 -3.15 1.14 6.92
CA ILE A 10 -2.51 0.31 5.92
C ILE A 10 -3.19 -1.04 5.90
N LEU A 11 -3.70 -1.43 4.74
CA LEU A 11 -4.26 -2.76 4.53
C LEU A 11 -3.13 -3.67 4.06
N VAL A 12 -2.79 -4.65 4.86
CA VAL A 12 -1.73 -5.61 4.54
C VAL A 12 -2.39 -6.89 4.02
N VAL A 13 -2.02 -7.28 2.81
CA VAL A 13 -2.55 -8.49 2.19
C VAL A 13 -1.43 -9.52 2.15
N GLU A 14 -1.55 -10.55 2.98
CA GLU A 14 -0.50 -11.54 3.18
C GLU A 14 -1.13 -12.85 3.65
N ASP A 15 -0.83 -13.95 2.98
CA ASP A 15 -1.46 -15.22 3.32
C ASP A 15 -0.72 -16.00 4.40
N VAL A 16 0.53 -15.66 4.70
CA VAL A 16 1.30 -16.34 5.74
C VAL A 16 1.06 -15.61 7.06
N ARG A 17 0.42 -16.28 8.01
CA ARG A 17 -0.01 -15.64 9.25
C ARG A 17 1.14 -15.05 10.06
N GLU A 18 2.24 -15.77 10.18
CA GLU A 18 3.37 -15.29 10.97
C GLU A 18 3.97 -14.03 10.35
N THR A 19 4.10 -14.01 9.02
CA THR A 19 4.60 -12.85 8.31
C THR A 19 3.65 -11.68 8.46
N SER A 20 2.35 -11.95 8.31
CA SER A 20 1.31 -10.93 8.43
C SER A 20 1.35 -10.27 9.81
N HIS A 21 1.44 -11.08 10.88
CA HIS A 21 1.49 -10.55 12.23
C HIS A 21 2.78 -9.79 12.50
N GLY A 22 3.89 -10.24 11.91
CA GLY A 22 5.16 -9.54 12.05
C GLY A 22 5.12 -8.16 11.42
N ILE A 23 4.58 -8.08 10.21
CA ILE A 23 4.42 -6.80 9.53
C ILE A 23 3.48 -5.89 10.31
N GLU A 24 2.36 -6.45 10.77
CA GLU A 24 1.39 -5.67 11.55
C GLU A 24 2.05 -5.05 12.78
N ARG A 25 2.82 -5.84 13.51
CA ARG A 25 3.46 -5.35 14.73
C ARG A 25 4.42 -4.20 14.44
N LEU A 26 5.22 -4.36 13.39
CA LEU A 26 6.20 -3.34 13.03
C LEU A 26 5.53 -2.05 12.56
N LEU A 27 4.48 -2.17 11.78
CA LEU A 27 3.76 -0.98 11.30
C LEU A 27 3.05 -0.27 12.43
N LYS A 28 2.45 -1.02 13.35
CA LYS A 28 1.80 -0.41 14.51
C LYS A 28 2.80 0.32 15.38
N ALA A 29 4.01 -0.22 15.50
CA ALA A 29 5.06 0.44 16.26
C ALA A 29 5.43 1.78 15.64
N ASP A 30 5.24 1.93 14.34
CA ASP A 30 5.51 3.19 13.63
C ASP A 30 4.31 4.13 13.67
N GLY A 31 3.22 3.74 14.32
CA GLY A 31 2.06 4.62 14.49
C GLY A 31 0.93 4.40 13.50
N TYR A 32 1.03 3.42 12.62
CA TYR A 32 -0.04 3.16 11.66
C TYR A 32 -1.15 2.33 12.27
N CYS A 33 -2.36 2.48 11.74
CA CYS A 33 -3.42 1.51 11.93
C CYS A 33 -3.27 0.43 10.86
N VAL A 34 -3.59 -0.80 11.18
CA VAL A 34 -3.37 -1.92 10.26
C VAL A 34 -4.61 -2.77 10.17
N ALA A 35 -5.01 -3.09 8.95
CA ALA A 35 -6.01 -4.11 8.67
C ALA A 35 -5.31 -5.24 7.94
N LEU A 36 -5.75 -6.48 8.16
CA LEU A 36 -5.13 -7.65 7.56
C LEU A 36 -6.11 -8.36 6.65
N ALA A 37 -5.62 -8.80 5.51
CA ALA A 37 -6.37 -9.67 4.61
C ALA A 37 -5.43 -10.76 4.12
N ARG A 38 -5.99 -11.90 3.73
CA ARG A 38 -5.18 -13.05 3.35
C ARG A 38 -5.10 -13.25 1.85
N ASP A 39 -6.02 -12.65 1.11
CA ASP A 39 -6.10 -12.85 -0.33
C ASP A 39 -6.82 -11.67 -0.97
N GLU A 40 -6.97 -11.73 -2.28
CA GLU A 40 -7.60 -10.65 -3.02
C GLU A 40 -9.04 -10.40 -2.57
N LEU A 41 -9.81 -11.46 -2.39
CA LEU A 41 -11.21 -11.29 -1.98
C LEU A 41 -11.30 -10.64 -0.61
N GLY A 42 -10.49 -11.10 0.34
CA GLY A 42 -10.46 -10.51 1.66
C GLY A 42 -10.02 -9.05 1.64
N ALA A 43 -9.08 -8.72 0.75
CA ALA A 43 -8.64 -7.34 0.61
C ALA A 43 -9.78 -6.45 0.09
N ILE A 44 -10.53 -6.94 -0.88
CA ILE A 44 -11.66 -6.19 -1.43
C ILE A 44 -12.70 -5.95 -0.34
N GLU A 45 -13.03 -6.98 0.41
CA GLU A 45 -14.03 -6.85 1.47
C GLU A 45 -13.57 -5.91 2.57
N SER A 46 -12.31 -6.01 2.96
CA SER A 46 -11.76 -5.13 3.98
C SER A 46 -11.78 -3.67 3.53
N ALA A 47 -11.40 -3.43 2.28
CA ALA A 47 -11.36 -2.07 1.74
C ALA A 47 -12.75 -1.45 1.65
N LYS A 48 -13.79 -2.28 1.42
CA LYS A 48 -15.16 -1.79 1.41
C LYS A 48 -15.62 -1.39 2.80
N LEU A 49 -15.22 -2.15 3.81
CA LEU A 49 -15.63 -1.87 5.18
C LEU A 49 -14.93 -0.63 5.73
N ARG A 50 -13.68 -0.45 5.39
CA ARG A 50 -12.91 0.68 5.86
C ARG A 50 -11.86 1.03 4.83
N ARG A 51 -11.98 2.21 4.25
CA ARG A 51 -11.10 2.66 3.18
C ARG A 51 -9.67 2.80 3.69
N PRO A 52 -8.72 2.09 3.09
CA PRO A 52 -7.31 2.22 3.50
C PRO A 52 -6.66 3.46 2.88
N ASP A 53 -5.58 3.90 3.49
CA ASP A 53 -4.75 4.96 2.93
C ASP A 53 -3.66 4.39 2.02
N LEU A 54 -3.34 3.12 2.21
CA LEU A 54 -2.34 2.43 1.40
C LEU A 54 -2.61 0.93 1.50
N ILE A 55 -2.38 0.21 0.41
CA ILE A 55 -2.49 -1.25 0.40
C ILE A 55 -1.11 -1.83 0.14
N LEU A 56 -0.65 -2.68 1.04
CA LEU A 56 0.61 -3.39 0.90
C LEU A 56 0.31 -4.85 0.62
N VAL A 57 0.71 -5.33 -0.55
CA VAL A 57 0.42 -6.69 -0.98
C VAL A 57 1.71 -7.50 -0.99
N ASN A 58 1.67 -8.63 -0.29
CA ASN A 58 2.81 -9.55 -0.26
C ASN A 58 2.33 -10.94 -0.61
N TRP A 59 2.12 -11.17 -1.90
CA TRP A 59 1.88 -12.52 -2.40
C TRP A 59 2.63 -12.69 -3.71
N THR A 60 2.77 -13.94 -4.17
CA THR A 60 3.47 -14.23 -5.39
C THR A 60 2.66 -13.72 -6.58
N ALA A 61 3.24 -12.80 -7.33
CA ALA A 61 2.63 -12.29 -8.55
C ALA A 61 3.74 -11.87 -9.49
N LEU A 62 3.56 -12.15 -10.76
CA LEU A 62 4.50 -11.68 -11.77
C LEU A 62 4.29 -10.19 -11.97
N SER A 63 5.39 -9.45 -12.09
CA SER A 63 5.30 -7.99 -12.19
C SER A 63 4.42 -7.55 -13.35
N GLY A 64 4.35 -8.33 -14.43
CA GLY A 64 3.49 -7.99 -15.56
C GLY A 64 2.00 -8.13 -15.28
N GLU A 65 1.62 -8.78 -14.18
CA GLU A 65 0.22 -8.98 -13.83
C GLU A 65 -0.28 -8.00 -12.77
N VAL A 66 0.62 -7.23 -12.19
CA VAL A 66 0.30 -6.41 -11.03
C VAL A 66 -0.74 -5.34 -11.36
N LEU A 67 -0.59 -4.63 -12.46
CA LEU A 67 -1.54 -3.57 -12.82
C LEU A 67 -2.94 -4.12 -13.04
N ALA A 68 -3.06 -5.25 -13.71
CA ALA A 68 -4.37 -5.87 -13.94
C ALA A 68 -5.02 -6.26 -12.61
N THR A 69 -4.22 -6.82 -11.69
CA THR A 69 -4.72 -7.19 -10.38
C THR A 69 -5.20 -5.98 -9.60
N VAL A 70 -4.42 -4.89 -9.61
CA VAL A 70 -4.78 -3.68 -8.89
C VAL A 70 -6.05 -3.07 -9.45
N ARG A 71 -6.17 -3.01 -10.79
CA ARG A 71 -7.36 -2.47 -11.42
C ARG A 71 -8.60 -3.25 -11.01
N ARG A 72 -8.48 -4.58 -11.00
CA ARG A 72 -9.60 -5.43 -10.60
C ARG A 72 -9.98 -5.21 -9.13
N MET A 73 -8.99 -5.10 -8.26
CA MET A 73 -9.25 -4.85 -6.84
C MET A 73 -9.92 -3.50 -6.63
N ARG A 74 -9.41 -2.47 -7.29
CA ARG A 74 -9.98 -1.12 -7.16
C ARG A 74 -11.41 -1.08 -7.67
N GLU A 75 -11.67 -1.72 -8.80
CA GLU A 75 -13.01 -1.73 -9.36
C GLU A 75 -13.99 -2.43 -8.43
N ARG A 76 -13.60 -3.59 -7.92
CA ARG A 76 -14.50 -4.37 -7.07
C ARG A 76 -14.69 -3.76 -5.69
N ALA A 77 -13.70 -3.07 -5.20
CA ALA A 77 -13.78 -2.41 -3.90
C ALA A 77 -14.33 -0.99 -4.01
N ALA A 78 -14.55 -0.51 -5.22
CA ALA A 78 -15.02 0.85 -5.49
C ALA A 78 -14.08 1.89 -4.86
N ILE A 79 -12.78 1.65 -4.90
CA ILE A 79 -11.79 2.60 -4.43
C ILE A 79 -11.14 3.28 -5.64
N VAL A 80 -10.55 4.44 -5.37
CA VAL A 80 -10.04 5.29 -6.43
C VAL A 80 -8.54 5.13 -6.58
N ASP A 81 -8.00 5.67 -7.68
CA ASP A 81 -6.59 5.55 -8.02
C ASP A 81 -5.68 6.26 -7.03
N GLN A 82 -6.21 7.18 -6.22
CA GLN A 82 -5.38 7.91 -5.28
C GLN A 82 -4.84 7.05 -4.16
N ILE A 83 -5.45 5.89 -3.92
CA ILE A 83 -4.95 5.00 -2.89
C ILE A 83 -3.78 4.22 -3.46
N PRO A 84 -2.58 4.44 -2.96
CA PRO A 84 -1.41 3.73 -3.48
C PRO A 84 -1.43 2.26 -3.11
N VAL A 85 -0.93 1.43 -4.02
CA VAL A 85 -0.80 0.00 -3.81
C VAL A 85 0.66 -0.37 -4.03
N ILE A 86 1.26 -1.00 -3.03
CA ILE A 86 2.65 -1.44 -3.10
C ILE A 86 2.67 -2.95 -3.10
N PHE A 87 3.28 -3.54 -4.13
CA PHE A 87 3.48 -4.98 -4.23
C PHE A 87 4.90 -5.33 -3.84
N TRP A 88 5.03 -6.18 -2.84
CA TRP A 88 6.29 -6.76 -2.45
C TRP A 88 6.48 -8.00 -3.31
N THR A 89 7.45 -7.99 -4.19
CA THR A 89 7.65 -9.05 -5.17
C THR A 89 9.11 -9.46 -5.24
N GLU A 90 9.36 -10.70 -5.58
CA GLU A 90 10.73 -11.17 -5.83
C GLU A 90 11.08 -11.14 -7.30
N ASP A 91 10.21 -10.57 -8.12
CA ASP A 91 10.39 -10.51 -9.56
C ASP A 91 11.24 -9.31 -10.00
N ILE A 92 11.86 -8.61 -9.06
CA ILE A 92 12.77 -7.50 -9.32
C ILE A 92 14.00 -7.68 -8.43
N ASP A 93 15.03 -6.88 -8.67
CA ASP A 93 16.27 -7.00 -7.90
C ASP A 93 16.04 -6.64 -6.44
N GLU A 94 16.83 -7.29 -5.57
CA GLU A 94 16.77 -6.97 -4.15
C GLU A 94 17.14 -5.51 -3.92
N GLY A 95 16.37 -4.82 -3.10
CA GLY A 95 16.58 -3.40 -2.84
C GLY A 95 15.95 -2.49 -3.87
N ALA A 96 15.35 -3.04 -4.93
CA ALA A 96 14.76 -2.23 -5.98
C ALA A 96 13.38 -1.71 -5.59
N GLU A 97 13.06 -0.53 -6.10
CA GLU A 97 11.74 0.09 -5.97
C GLU A 97 11.36 0.62 -7.34
N VAL A 98 10.20 0.22 -7.86
CA VAL A 98 9.78 0.59 -9.20
C VAL A 98 8.39 1.21 -9.13
N ALA A 99 8.27 2.42 -9.67
CA ALA A 99 6.97 3.07 -9.77
C ALA A 99 6.33 2.69 -11.10
N LEU A 100 5.13 2.17 -11.02
CA LEU A 100 4.33 1.86 -12.19
C LEU A 100 3.28 2.96 -12.37
N GLN A 101 2.34 2.73 -13.27
CA GLN A 101 1.25 3.67 -13.48
C GLN A 101 0.22 3.56 -12.35
N GLU A 102 -0.65 4.55 -12.25
CA GLU A 102 -1.86 4.49 -11.42
C GLU A 102 -1.56 4.31 -9.92
N ASN A 103 -0.50 4.91 -9.41
CA ASN A 103 -0.14 4.81 -8.00
C ASN A 103 0.15 3.38 -7.57
N VAL A 104 0.80 2.62 -8.42
CA VAL A 104 1.21 1.26 -8.12
C VAL A 104 2.72 1.20 -8.08
N TYR A 105 3.25 0.53 -7.07
CA TYR A 105 4.69 0.42 -6.84
C TYR A 105 5.07 -1.03 -6.63
N LEU A 106 6.25 -1.39 -7.11
CA LEU A 106 6.85 -2.68 -6.82
C LEU A 106 8.03 -2.45 -5.90
N THR A 107 8.23 -3.36 -4.95
CA THR A 107 9.39 -3.28 -4.07
C THR A 107 9.89 -4.68 -3.74
N ARG A 108 11.20 -4.80 -3.59
CA ARG A 108 11.84 -5.98 -3.01
C ARG A 108 12.81 -5.47 -1.97
N PRO A 109 12.28 -5.17 -0.76
CA PRO A 109 13.12 -4.49 0.23
C PRO A 109 14.22 -5.39 0.74
N ASP A 110 15.40 -4.80 0.95
CA ASP A 110 16.53 -5.52 1.54
C ASP A 110 16.42 -5.57 3.06
N SER A 111 15.52 -4.78 3.62
CA SER A 111 15.31 -4.71 5.06
C SER A 111 13.94 -4.11 5.32
N PHE A 112 13.45 -4.29 6.55
CA PHE A 112 12.19 -3.64 6.90
C PHE A 112 12.34 -2.11 6.90
N ASN A 113 13.53 -1.60 7.22
CA ASN A 113 13.76 -0.16 7.18
C ASN A 113 13.57 0.41 5.79
N GLN A 114 13.96 -0.32 4.75
CA GLN A 114 13.71 0.13 3.39
C GLN A 114 12.21 0.19 3.10
N LEU A 115 11.48 -0.84 3.54
CA LEU A 115 10.04 -0.89 3.31
C LEU A 115 9.34 0.27 4.02
N ARG A 116 9.69 0.52 5.29
CA ARG A 116 9.03 1.59 6.04
C ARG A 116 9.36 2.95 5.44
N GLY A 117 10.55 3.13 4.89
CA GLY A 117 10.90 4.36 4.19
C GLY A 117 10.07 4.58 2.95
N LEU A 118 9.83 3.52 2.19
CA LEU A 118 8.99 3.61 1.00
C LEU A 118 7.55 3.96 1.37
N LEU A 119 7.01 3.28 2.38
CA LEU A 119 5.65 3.57 2.85
C LEU A 119 5.50 5.04 3.25
N ALA A 120 6.46 5.54 4.02
CA ALA A 120 6.39 6.92 4.49
C ALA A 120 6.46 7.90 3.32
N ARG A 121 7.33 7.64 2.33
CA ARG A 121 7.45 8.53 1.17
C ARG A 121 6.18 8.54 0.34
N VAL A 122 5.61 7.37 0.11
CA VAL A 122 4.40 7.26 -0.72
C VAL A 122 3.23 7.95 -0.05
N LEU A 123 3.08 7.76 1.26
CA LEU A 123 2.00 8.42 2.00
C LEU A 123 2.20 9.93 2.07
N ASP A 124 3.43 10.38 2.29
CA ASP A 124 3.73 11.79 2.34
C ASP A 124 3.49 12.46 0.99
N GLU A 125 3.88 11.82 -0.08
CA GLU A 125 3.69 12.34 -1.42
C GLU A 125 2.20 12.47 -1.75
N ARG A 126 1.41 11.50 -1.33
CA ARG A 126 -0.03 11.55 -1.53
C ARG A 126 -0.64 12.78 -0.84
N VAL A 127 -0.22 13.03 0.40
CA VAL A 127 -0.72 14.18 1.16
C VAL A 127 -0.33 15.48 0.46
N ARG A 128 0.91 15.57 0.00
CA ARG A 128 1.36 16.79 -0.68
C ARG A 128 0.58 17.05 -1.96
N VAL A 129 0.33 16.00 -2.73
CA VAL A 129 -0.45 16.14 -3.96
C VAL A 129 -1.86 16.62 -3.63
N ALA A 130 -2.46 16.08 -2.59
CA ALA A 130 -3.82 16.44 -2.21
C ALA A 130 -3.95 17.88 -1.72
N THR A 131 -2.86 18.44 -1.15
CA THR A 131 -2.89 19.79 -0.60
C THR A 131 -2.26 20.84 -1.50
N SER A 132 -1.62 20.42 -2.58
CA SER A 132 -0.97 21.37 -3.49
C SER A 132 -2.00 22.16 -4.26
N PRO A 133 -1.75 23.46 -4.50
CA PRO A 133 -2.62 24.22 -5.40
C PRO A 133 -2.50 23.71 -6.81
N PRO A 134 -3.53 23.91 -7.62
CA PRO A 134 -3.48 23.47 -9.01
C PRO A 134 -2.34 24.16 -9.77
N GLN A 135 -1.60 23.36 -10.52
CA GLN A 135 -0.45 23.88 -11.25
C GLN A 135 -0.83 24.51 -12.58
N ASN A 136 -1.95 24.13 -13.08
CA ASN A 136 -2.37 24.53 -14.42
C ASN A 136 -3.05 25.89 -14.46
N GLN A 137 -3.02 26.63 -13.40
CA GLN A 137 -3.66 27.93 -13.34
C GLN A 137 -2.87 28.99 -14.09
N LEU A 138 -1.68 28.65 -14.47
CA LEU A 138 -0.90 29.57 -15.29
C LEU A 138 -1.33 29.50 -16.75
#